data_ca5de19856797b7081ae68ea8cf8d6be
#
_entry.id   ca5de19856797b7081ae68ea8cf8d6be
#
_cell.length_a   1.000
_cell.length_b   1.000
_cell.length_c   1.000
_cell.angle_alpha   90.00
_cell.angle_beta   90.00
_cell.angle_gamma   90.00
#
_symmetry.space_group_name_H-M   'P 1'
#
loop_
_entity.id
_entity.type
_entity.pdbx_description
1 polymer ?
#
loop_
_entity_poly.entity_id
_entity_poly.type
_entity_poly.pdbx_seq_one_letter_code
_entity_poly.pdbx_strand_id
1 'polypeptide(L)'
;MKDLINKYRFTVKPVNHENSNSLELARSIQVHPLTYQELPYDPEYSNYAGRLTLEKLSNVSPEEMYWKGRQEIIFRHTGEHPFEISGPDSLKLLQKIFPRDVSKISKGRCSYQFACYHDGGMITDGVLIKIQEDKYWFAQADGDLFSWYKAHSKNMNVEIKDPDVWVSQIQGPLSMKLLENIADGFSESDWKYFDWKELKILDQKVIVSRSGFTNELGWEIYFRPENESEKIGDYILEEGKKLGMILVATPGFRCRRIEAGLLSAGQDFTKKTNPFSVG
;
A
#
# COMPACT_ATOMS: atom_id res chain seq x y z
N MET A 1 16.56 17.86 -8.72
CA MET A 1 15.46 17.03 -8.20
C MET A 1 14.37 17.87 -7.52
N LYS A 2 14.67 18.69 -6.49
CA LYS A 2 13.70 19.66 -5.91
C LYS A 2 12.97 20.52 -6.96
N ASP A 3 13.61 20.88 -8.06
CA ASP A 3 13.02 21.70 -9.12
C ASP A 3 12.02 20.95 -9.99
N LEU A 4 12.18 19.64 -10.18
CA LEU A 4 11.19 18.79 -10.89
C LEU A 4 9.93 18.60 -10.05
N ILE A 5 10.07 18.34 -8.75
CA ILE A 5 8.93 18.28 -7.83
C ILE A 5 8.20 19.63 -7.80
N ASN A 6 8.93 20.75 -7.80
CA ASN A 6 8.35 22.08 -7.85
C ASN A 6 7.61 22.37 -9.17
N LYS A 7 8.04 21.80 -10.29
CA LYS A 7 7.37 21.97 -11.61
C LYS A 7 5.96 21.33 -11.62
N TYR A 8 5.75 20.26 -10.88
CA TYR A 8 4.45 19.55 -10.80
C TYR A 8 3.62 19.94 -9.56
N ARG A 9 4.07 20.92 -8.78
CA ARG A 9 3.42 21.39 -7.53
C ARG A 9 2.07 22.09 -7.70
N PHE A 10 1.62 22.40 -8.90
CA PHE A 10 0.37 23.14 -9.10
C PHE A 10 -0.88 22.35 -8.70
N THR A 11 -0.80 21.03 -8.68
CA THR A 11 -1.93 20.15 -8.36
C THR A 11 -1.72 19.32 -7.10
N VAL A 12 -0.53 19.32 -6.52
CA VAL A 12 -0.16 18.43 -5.43
C VAL A 12 0.61 19.21 -4.36
N LYS A 13 -0.02 19.43 -3.22
CA LYS A 13 0.70 19.87 -2.01
C LYS A 13 0.97 18.64 -1.16
N PRO A 14 2.23 18.35 -0.77
CA PRO A 14 2.48 17.45 0.35
C PRO A 14 1.74 17.99 1.56
N VAL A 15 0.92 17.16 2.19
CA VAL A 15 0.22 17.56 3.41
C VAL A 15 1.22 17.46 4.56
N ASN A 16 1.60 18.59 5.12
CA ASN A 16 2.22 18.60 6.43
C ASN A 16 1.08 18.60 7.46
N HIS A 17 0.84 17.46 8.07
CA HIS A 17 -0.25 17.26 9.03
C HIS A 17 -0.18 18.20 10.25
N GLU A 18 1.00 18.72 10.59
CA GLU A 18 1.19 19.61 11.73
C GLU A 18 0.67 21.05 11.49
N ASN A 19 0.55 21.46 10.22
CA ASN A 19 0.24 22.85 9.85
C ASN A 19 -0.91 23.01 8.85
N SER A 20 -1.65 21.94 8.50
CA SER A 20 -2.74 22.03 7.54
C SER A 20 -4.07 22.35 8.22
N ASN A 21 -4.79 23.30 7.64
CA ASN A 21 -6.18 23.52 8.02
C ASN A 21 -7.11 22.56 7.26
N SER A 22 -8.35 22.39 7.73
CA SER A 22 -9.31 21.45 7.19
C SER A 22 -9.69 21.69 5.71
N LEU A 23 -9.57 22.91 5.22
CA LEU A 23 -9.84 23.28 3.82
C LEU A 23 -8.68 22.85 2.90
N GLU A 24 -7.46 22.92 3.37
CA GLU A 24 -6.30 22.44 2.62
C GLU A 24 -6.30 20.92 2.53
N LEU A 25 -6.66 20.22 3.59
CA LEU A 25 -6.81 18.77 3.62
C LEU A 25 -7.83 18.27 2.58
N ALA A 26 -8.96 18.95 2.42
CA ALA A 26 -10.00 18.59 1.48
C ALA A 26 -9.56 18.69 -0.01
N ARG A 27 -8.48 19.40 -0.30
CA ARG A 27 -7.96 19.64 -1.67
C ARG A 27 -6.57 19.10 -1.90
N SER A 28 -5.90 18.61 -0.87
CA SER A 28 -4.52 18.13 -0.96
C SER A 28 -4.48 16.67 -1.36
N ILE A 29 -3.60 16.34 -2.29
CA ILE A 29 -3.24 14.97 -2.63
C ILE A 29 -1.85 14.73 -2.07
N GLN A 30 -1.68 13.65 -1.33
CA GLN A 30 -0.39 13.23 -0.81
C GLN A 30 0.46 12.59 -1.91
N VAL A 31 1.77 12.76 -1.84
CA VAL A 31 2.73 12.29 -2.85
C VAL A 31 3.68 11.30 -2.23
N HIS A 32 3.82 10.13 -2.83
CA HIS A 32 4.77 9.12 -2.39
C HIS A 32 6.20 9.67 -2.39
N PRO A 33 7.02 9.43 -1.35
CA PRO A 33 8.39 9.96 -1.27
C PRO A 33 9.29 9.53 -2.43
N LEU A 34 8.96 8.40 -3.10
CA LEU A 34 9.71 7.88 -4.26
C LEU A 34 9.15 8.32 -5.62
N THR A 35 8.13 9.16 -5.67
CA THR A 35 7.54 9.64 -6.95
C THR A 35 8.58 10.28 -7.89
N TYR A 36 9.66 10.85 -7.35
CA TYR A 36 10.75 11.40 -8.17
C TYR A 36 11.42 10.36 -9.10
N GLN A 37 11.37 9.07 -8.78
CA GLN A 37 11.90 7.99 -9.61
C GLN A 37 11.08 7.79 -10.89
N GLU A 38 9.82 8.21 -10.89
CA GLU A 38 8.88 8.10 -12.01
C GLU A 38 8.97 9.31 -12.96
N LEU A 39 9.34 10.49 -12.43
CA LEU A 39 9.34 11.75 -13.16
C LEU A 39 10.15 11.75 -14.48
N PRO A 40 11.31 11.04 -14.60
CA PRO A 40 12.06 10.97 -15.87
C PRO A 40 11.31 10.32 -17.03
N TYR A 41 10.20 9.63 -16.78
CA TYR A 41 9.45 8.83 -17.74
C TYR A 41 8.11 9.43 -18.14
N ASP A 42 7.96 10.76 -18.01
CA ASP A 42 6.75 11.51 -18.36
C ASP A 42 5.46 10.87 -17.81
N PRO A 43 5.31 10.80 -16.48
CA PRO A 43 4.23 10.07 -15.84
C PRO A 43 2.88 10.78 -15.94
N GLU A 44 1.81 9.99 -16.05
CA GLU A 44 0.44 10.44 -15.80
C GLU A 44 -0.04 9.86 -14.45
N TYR A 45 -0.77 10.67 -13.68
CA TYR A 45 -1.24 10.29 -12.35
C TYR A 45 -2.74 10.45 -12.18
N SER A 46 -3.30 9.68 -11.27
CA SER A 46 -4.67 9.85 -10.76
C SER A 46 -4.68 9.97 -9.22
N ASN A 47 -5.87 10.25 -8.68
CA ASN A 47 -6.11 10.23 -7.24
C ASN A 47 -6.59 8.84 -6.80
N TYR A 48 -5.96 8.30 -5.76
CA TYR A 48 -6.33 7.03 -5.13
C TYR A 48 -6.27 7.18 -3.61
N ALA A 49 -7.42 7.14 -2.95
CA ALA A 49 -7.53 7.33 -1.50
C ALA A 49 -6.86 8.62 -0.95
N GLY A 50 -6.89 9.71 -1.73
CA GLY A 50 -6.23 10.96 -1.38
C GLY A 50 -4.72 10.99 -1.67
N ARG A 51 -4.18 9.95 -2.31
CA ARG A 51 -2.78 9.83 -2.71
C ARG A 51 -2.62 9.83 -4.22
N LEU A 52 -1.50 10.38 -4.69
CA LEU A 52 -1.13 10.33 -6.09
C LEU A 52 -0.74 8.89 -6.46
N THR A 53 -1.36 8.34 -7.48
CA THR A 53 -1.01 7.01 -8.01
C THR A 53 -0.66 7.07 -9.48
N LEU A 54 0.36 6.30 -9.86
CA LEU A 54 0.91 6.28 -11.21
C LEU A 54 -0.01 5.49 -12.17
N GLU A 55 -0.49 6.16 -13.22
CA GLU A 55 -1.36 5.58 -14.24
C GLU A 55 -0.63 5.22 -15.52
N LYS A 56 0.43 5.97 -15.88
CA LYS A 56 1.16 5.72 -17.11
C LYS A 56 2.61 6.16 -17.01
N LEU A 57 3.48 5.48 -17.74
CA LEU A 57 4.86 5.84 -18.05
C LEU A 57 5.04 5.82 -19.57
N SER A 58 5.81 6.77 -20.12
CA SER A 58 6.04 6.88 -21.57
C SER A 58 7.04 5.86 -22.11
N ASN A 59 7.91 5.31 -21.25
CA ASN A 59 9.04 4.47 -21.63
C ASN A 59 8.75 2.96 -21.63
N VAL A 60 7.55 2.55 -21.23
CA VAL A 60 7.20 1.13 -21.11
C VAL A 60 5.73 0.90 -21.48
N SER A 61 5.48 -0.11 -22.31
CA SER A 61 4.13 -0.46 -22.73
C SER A 61 3.38 -1.27 -21.64
N PRO A 62 2.04 -1.25 -21.63
CA PRO A 62 1.25 -2.13 -20.74
C PRO A 62 1.58 -3.63 -20.89
N GLU A 63 1.85 -4.06 -22.12
CA GLU A 63 2.23 -5.45 -22.41
C GLU A 63 3.60 -5.78 -21.81
N GLU A 64 4.57 -4.90 -21.94
CA GLU A 64 5.90 -5.07 -21.34
C GLU A 64 5.81 -5.11 -19.81
N MET A 65 5.05 -4.20 -19.19
CA MET A 65 4.80 -4.22 -17.74
C MET A 65 4.22 -5.55 -17.29
N TYR A 66 3.26 -6.09 -18.05
CA TYR A 66 2.63 -7.39 -17.77
C TYR A 66 3.64 -8.53 -17.78
N TRP A 67 4.42 -8.67 -18.88
CA TRP A 67 5.38 -9.74 -19.01
C TRP A 67 6.55 -9.64 -18.05
N LYS A 68 7.02 -8.42 -17.75
CA LYS A 68 8.04 -8.19 -16.74
C LYS A 68 7.58 -8.64 -15.34
N GLY A 69 6.35 -8.31 -14.95
CA GLY A 69 5.78 -8.79 -13.68
C GLY A 69 5.59 -10.32 -13.66
N ARG A 70 5.26 -10.92 -14.80
CA ARG A 70 5.01 -12.35 -14.93
C ARG A 70 6.28 -13.20 -14.94
N GLN A 71 7.35 -12.72 -15.55
CA GLN A 71 8.54 -13.52 -15.87
C GLN A 71 9.79 -13.07 -15.11
N GLU A 72 9.84 -11.81 -14.67
CA GLU A 72 11.02 -11.23 -14.07
C GLU A 72 10.68 -10.54 -12.73
N ILE A 73 10.71 -9.20 -12.72
CA ILE A 73 10.47 -8.40 -11.51
C ILE A 73 10.03 -6.98 -11.88
N ILE A 74 9.09 -6.46 -11.12
CA ILE A 74 8.61 -5.09 -11.26
C ILE A 74 8.60 -4.38 -9.91
N PHE A 75 8.70 -3.05 -9.95
CA PHE A 75 8.63 -2.16 -8.80
C PHE A 75 7.53 -1.12 -9.01
N ARG A 76 6.70 -0.92 -8.00
CA ARG A 76 5.61 0.06 -8.04
C ARG A 76 5.49 0.81 -6.73
N HIS A 77 5.32 2.13 -6.82
CA HIS A 77 4.87 2.96 -5.70
C HIS A 77 3.35 3.02 -5.73
N THR A 78 2.73 2.70 -4.61
CA THR A 78 1.28 2.48 -4.57
C THR A 78 0.57 3.61 -3.84
N GLY A 79 -0.74 3.74 -4.09
CA GLY A 79 -1.60 4.70 -3.43
C GLY A 79 -2.27 4.15 -2.16
N GLU A 80 -2.05 2.87 -1.78
CA GLU A 80 -2.63 2.33 -0.55
C GLU A 80 -2.30 3.22 0.63
N HIS A 81 -3.33 3.51 1.44
CA HIS A 81 -3.23 4.44 2.55
C HIS A 81 -3.36 3.71 3.89
N PRO A 82 -2.25 3.37 4.55
CA PRO A 82 -2.31 2.79 5.88
C PRO A 82 -2.89 3.76 6.90
N PHE A 83 -3.85 3.29 7.70
CA PHE A 83 -4.31 3.95 8.92
C PHE A 83 -3.91 3.12 10.14
N GLU A 84 -3.43 3.79 11.18
CA GLU A 84 -3.13 3.16 12.46
C GLU A 84 -4.34 3.22 13.38
N ILE A 85 -4.70 2.07 13.93
CA ILE A 85 -5.72 1.89 14.94
C ILE A 85 -5.05 1.27 16.16
N SER A 86 -4.99 2.01 17.27
CA SER A 86 -4.26 1.58 18.46
C SER A 86 -5.01 1.88 19.76
N GLY A 87 -4.72 1.11 20.81
CA GLY A 87 -5.31 1.23 22.14
C GLY A 87 -6.14 0.03 22.55
N PRO A 88 -6.55 -0.03 23.84
CA PRO A 88 -7.21 -1.19 24.44
C PRO A 88 -8.49 -1.66 23.72
N ASP A 89 -9.22 -0.74 23.10
CA ASP A 89 -10.45 -1.06 22.37
C ASP A 89 -10.22 -1.24 20.84
N SER A 90 -8.96 -1.29 20.38
CA SER A 90 -8.64 -1.40 18.95
C SER A 90 -9.25 -2.65 18.31
N LEU A 91 -9.07 -3.83 18.93
CA LEU A 91 -9.68 -5.07 18.44
C LEU A 91 -11.21 -4.97 18.40
N LYS A 92 -11.83 -4.40 19.43
CA LYS A 92 -13.29 -4.22 19.51
C LYS A 92 -13.82 -3.32 18.38
N LEU A 93 -13.11 -2.21 18.09
CA LEU A 93 -13.47 -1.34 16.97
C LEU A 93 -13.33 -2.08 15.65
N LEU A 94 -12.20 -2.73 15.39
CA LEU A 94 -11.96 -3.46 14.14
C LEU A 94 -12.97 -4.58 13.93
N GLN A 95 -13.34 -5.32 14.98
CA GLN A 95 -14.35 -6.38 14.90
C GLN A 95 -15.77 -5.83 14.61
N LYS A 96 -16.02 -4.57 14.97
CA LYS A 96 -17.26 -3.88 14.62
C LYS A 96 -17.30 -3.43 13.15
N ILE A 97 -16.14 -3.16 12.56
CA ILE A 97 -16.00 -2.63 11.19
C ILE A 97 -15.85 -3.76 10.17
N PHE A 98 -15.05 -4.77 10.48
CA PHE A 98 -14.74 -5.87 9.57
C PHE A 98 -15.59 -7.10 9.87
N PRO A 99 -16.20 -7.74 8.86
CA PRO A 99 -17.03 -8.93 9.05
C PRO A 99 -16.20 -10.18 9.36
N ARG A 100 -14.93 -10.23 8.98
CA ARG A 100 -14.05 -11.35 9.29
C ARG A 100 -13.51 -11.22 10.72
N ASP A 101 -13.31 -12.36 11.38
CA ASP A 101 -12.84 -12.43 12.75
C ASP A 101 -11.39 -11.94 12.88
N VAL A 102 -11.22 -10.70 13.30
CA VAL A 102 -9.92 -10.03 13.52
C VAL A 102 -9.14 -10.67 14.66
N SER A 103 -9.82 -11.27 15.65
CA SER A 103 -9.15 -11.89 16.80
C SER A 103 -8.26 -13.08 16.41
N LYS A 104 -8.51 -13.68 15.26
CA LYS A 104 -7.72 -14.80 14.71
C LYS A 104 -6.42 -14.38 14.04
N ILE A 105 -6.17 -13.08 13.90
CA ILE A 105 -4.93 -12.58 13.30
C ILE A 105 -3.82 -12.64 14.36
N SER A 106 -2.85 -13.53 14.14
CA SER A 106 -1.68 -13.64 15.00
C SER A 106 -0.69 -12.50 14.76
N LYS A 107 0.14 -12.17 15.75
CA LYS A 107 1.28 -11.28 15.57
C LYS A 107 2.19 -11.80 14.44
N GLY A 108 2.68 -10.91 13.59
CA GLY A 108 3.49 -11.29 12.42
C GLY A 108 2.66 -11.69 11.20
N ARG A 109 1.31 -11.57 11.26
CA ARG A 109 0.40 -11.90 10.17
C ARG A 109 -0.36 -10.68 9.67
N CYS A 110 -0.63 -10.69 8.37
CA CYS A 110 -1.62 -9.83 7.72
C CYS A 110 -2.91 -10.61 7.45
N SER A 111 -3.98 -9.89 7.15
CA SER A 111 -5.24 -10.47 6.71
C SER A 111 -5.95 -9.52 5.74
N TYR A 112 -6.40 -10.06 4.62
CA TYR A 112 -7.34 -9.33 3.75
C TYR A 112 -8.64 -9.07 4.50
N GLN A 113 -9.08 -7.84 4.52
CA GLN A 113 -10.32 -7.39 5.14
C GLN A 113 -11.07 -6.47 4.18
N PHE A 114 -12.37 -6.42 4.34
CA PHE A 114 -13.23 -5.43 3.69
C PHE A 114 -14.22 -4.86 4.70
N ALA A 115 -14.66 -3.64 4.47
CA ALA A 115 -15.62 -2.94 5.32
C ALA A 115 -16.90 -2.67 4.56
N CYS A 116 -18.03 -2.74 5.29
CA CYS A 116 -19.35 -2.49 4.74
C CYS A 116 -20.11 -1.41 5.52
N TYR A 117 -21.00 -0.72 4.84
CA TYR A 117 -22.06 0.05 5.47
C TYR A 117 -23.09 -0.87 6.13
N HIS A 118 -24.00 -0.30 6.91
CA HIS A 118 -25.05 -1.07 7.61
C HIS A 118 -26.05 -1.77 6.70
N ASP A 119 -26.19 -1.31 5.46
CA ASP A 119 -26.99 -1.93 4.41
C ASP A 119 -26.26 -3.02 3.61
N GLY A 120 -25.00 -3.29 3.96
CA GLY A 120 -24.15 -4.27 3.29
C GLY A 120 -23.36 -3.73 2.08
N GLY A 121 -23.53 -2.46 1.69
CA GLY A 121 -22.75 -1.84 0.63
C GLY A 121 -21.27 -1.76 1.02
N MET A 122 -20.37 -2.15 0.11
CA MET A 122 -18.92 -2.17 0.39
C MET A 122 -18.33 -0.76 0.40
N ILE A 123 -17.58 -0.43 1.45
CA ILE A 123 -16.89 0.86 1.58
C ILE A 123 -15.54 0.78 0.87
N THR A 124 -14.72 -0.17 1.27
CA THR A 124 -13.36 -0.41 0.76
C THR A 124 -12.87 -1.77 1.25
N ASP A 125 -11.74 -2.20 0.70
CA ASP A 125 -10.99 -3.37 1.15
C ASP A 125 -9.53 -3.01 1.41
N GLY A 126 -8.73 -3.96 1.84
CA GLY A 126 -7.31 -3.76 2.09
C GLY A 126 -6.69 -4.86 2.94
N VAL A 127 -5.48 -4.60 3.36
CA VAL A 127 -4.68 -5.52 4.18
C VAL A 127 -4.57 -4.99 5.61
N LEU A 128 -5.09 -5.77 6.56
CA LEU A 128 -4.95 -5.50 7.98
C LEU A 128 -3.69 -6.20 8.51
N ILE A 129 -2.81 -5.42 9.12
CA ILE A 129 -1.52 -5.84 9.66
C ILE A 129 -1.57 -5.72 11.17
N LYS A 130 -1.40 -6.82 11.91
CA LYS A 130 -1.30 -6.78 13.37
C LYS A 130 0.14 -6.43 13.78
N ILE A 131 0.38 -5.17 14.07
CA ILE A 131 1.72 -4.64 14.44
C ILE A 131 2.09 -5.03 15.86
N GLN A 132 1.15 -4.84 16.82
CA GLN A 132 1.27 -5.23 18.23
C GLN A 132 -0.06 -5.80 18.72
N GLU A 133 -0.15 -6.16 19.98
CA GLU A 133 -1.39 -6.76 20.51
C GLU A 133 -2.60 -5.82 20.40
N ASP A 134 -2.38 -4.54 20.62
CA ASP A 134 -3.40 -3.48 20.59
C ASP A 134 -3.11 -2.39 19.53
N LYS A 135 -2.30 -2.73 18.50
CA LYS A 135 -1.94 -1.82 17.41
C LYS A 135 -2.02 -2.51 16.06
N TYR A 136 -2.78 -1.92 15.17
CA TYR A 136 -3.01 -2.42 13.81
C TYR A 136 -2.79 -1.33 12.79
N TRP A 137 -2.29 -1.71 11.62
CA TRP A 137 -2.36 -0.90 10.42
C TRP A 137 -3.35 -1.53 9.45
N PHE A 138 -4.18 -0.71 8.85
CA PHE A 138 -5.02 -1.11 7.73
C PHE A 138 -4.57 -0.36 6.49
N ALA A 139 -3.86 -1.05 5.60
CA ALA A 139 -3.48 -0.53 4.28
C ALA A 139 -4.72 -0.58 3.38
N GLN A 140 -5.44 0.53 3.36
CA GLN A 140 -6.72 0.67 2.68
C GLN A 140 -6.48 0.88 1.18
N ALA A 141 -7.35 0.25 0.36
CA ALA A 141 -7.54 0.58 -1.05
C ALA A 141 -8.29 1.91 -1.21
N ASP A 142 -8.78 2.23 -2.41
CA ASP A 142 -9.56 3.44 -2.64
C ASP A 142 -10.84 3.46 -1.77
N GLY A 143 -11.22 4.64 -1.27
CA GLY A 143 -12.37 4.82 -0.38
C GLY A 143 -12.02 5.63 0.86
N ASP A 144 -13.04 5.91 1.70
CA ASP A 144 -12.89 6.65 2.96
C ASP A 144 -13.37 5.80 4.15
N LEU A 145 -12.46 5.05 4.74
CA LEU A 145 -12.75 4.29 5.96
C LEU A 145 -12.39 5.07 7.23
N PHE A 146 -11.56 6.12 7.13
CA PHE A 146 -11.17 6.91 8.29
C PHE A 146 -12.37 7.56 8.99
N SER A 147 -13.25 8.18 8.24
CA SER A 147 -14.49 8.77 8.76
C SER A 147 -15.38 7.71 9.40
N TRP A 148 -15.43 6.51 8.84
CA TRP A 148 -16.20 5.37 9.37
C TRP A 148 -15.63 4.87 10.69
N TYR A 149 -14.31 4.75 10.83
CA TYR A 149 -13.65 4.46 12.10
C TYR A 149 -14.01 5.50 13.17
N LYS A 150 -13.88 6.79 12.84
CA LYS A 150 -14.21 7.90 13.78
C LYS A 150 -15.66 7.84 14.23
N ALA A 151 -16.60 7.59 13.32
CA ALA A 151 -18.03 7.48 13.66
C ALA A 151 -18.32 6.32 14.63
N HIS A 152 -17.61 5.20 14.46
CA HIS A 152 -17.82 3.97 15.26
C HIS A 152 -16.99 3.88 16.55
N SER A 153 -16.01 4.76 16.74
CA SER A 153 -15.11 4.74 17.91
C SER A 153 -15.66 5.50 19.13
N LYS A 154 -16.87 6.05 19.06
CA LYS A 154 -17.47 6.80 20.19
C LYS A 154 -17.48 5.95 21.45
N ASN A 155 -16.99 6.52 22.56
CA ASN A 155 -16.87 5.87 23.88
C ASN A 155 -15.92 4.64 23.90
N MET A 156 -14.95 4.59 22.99
CA MET A 156 -13.89 3.59 22.96
C MET A 156 -12.55 4.22 23.30
N ASN A 157 -11.71 3.50 24.03
CA ASN A 157 -10.34 3.90 24.28
C ASN A 157 -9.45 3.44 23.12
N VAL A 158 -9.50 4.19 22.02
CA VAL A 158 -8.81 3.90 20.77
C VAL A 158 -8.36 5.20 20.11
N GLU A 159 -7.13 5.21 19.62
CA GLU A 159 -6.57 6.23 18.75
C GLU A 159 -6.65 5.76 17.30
N ILE A 160 -7.05 6.66 16.40
CA ILE A 160 -7.10 6.43 14.96
C ILE A 160 -6.37 7.59 14.31
N LYS A 161 -5.31 7.29 13.58
CA LYS A 161 -4.48 8.30 12.90
C LYS A 161 -3.91 7.82 11.58
N ASP A 162 -3.48 8.77 10.76
CA ASP A 162 -2.57 8.52 9.64
C ASP A 162 -1.14 8.41 10.20
N PRO A 163 -0.47 7.27 10.06
CA PRO A 163 0.89 7.07 10.55
C PRO A 163 1.96 7.62 9.59
N ASP A 164 1.56 8.26 8.49
CA ASP A 164 2.44 8.71 7.39
C ASP A 164 3.32 7.57 6.83
N VAL A 165 2.71 6.40 6.66
CA VAL A 165 3.37 5.22 6.09
C VAL A 165 3.05 5.12 4.61
N TRP A 166 4.09 4.85 3.82
CA TRP A 166 4.01 4.72 2.37
C TRP A 166 4.33 3.30 1.92
N VAL A 167 3.69 2.85 0.86
CA VAL A 167 3.80 1.46 0.43
C VAL A 167 4.37 1.38 -0.97
N SER A 168 5.39 0.52 -1.15
CA SER A 168 5.87 0.13 -2.47
C SER A 168 5.81 -1.38 -2.62
N GLN A 169 5.54 -1.84 -3.82
CA GLN A 169 5.42 -3.26 -4.13
C GLN A 169 6.55 -3.73 -5.06
N ILE A 170 7.17 -4.83 -4.70
CA ILE A 170 8.11 -5.60 -5.53
C ILE A 170 7.41 -6.89 -5.89
N GLN A 171 7.16 -7.13 -7.18
CA GLN A 171 6.37 -8.28 -7.64
C GLN A 171 7.09 -9.02 -8.77
N GLY A 172 6.95 -10.33 -8.81
CA GLY A 172 7.51 -11.20 -9.85
C GLY A 172 8.45 -12.28 -9.32
N PRO A 173 8.78 -13.30 -10.14
CA PRO A 173 9.59 -14.46 -9.72
C PRO A 173 10.96 -14.11 -9.14
N LEU A 174 11.59 -13.03 -9.61
CA LEU A 174 12.90 -12.61 -9.13
C LEU A 174 12.86 -11.72 -7.87
N SER A 175 11.66 -11.41 -7.36
CA SER A 175 11.50 -10.56 -6.19
C SER A 175 12.15 -11.13 -4.92
N MET A 176 12.15 -12.46 -4.78
CA MET A 176 12.85 -13.18 -3.73
C MET A 176 14.35 -12.90 -3.76
N LYS A 177 14.96 -13.10 -4.93
CA LYS A 177 16.40 -12.89 -5.12
C LYS A 177 16.80 -11.44 -4.85
N LEU A 178 15.93 -10.49 -5.16
CA LEU A 178 16.17 -9.09 -4.78
C LEU A 178 16.22 -8.92 -3.27
N LEU A 179 15.25 -9.47 -2.53
CA LEU A 179 15.26 -9.35 -1.06
C LEU A 179 16.47 -10.04 -0.42
N GLU A 180 16.91 -11.18 -0.95
CA GLU A 180 18.16 -11.84 -0.51
C GLU A 180 19.38 -10.95 -0.68
N ASN A 181 19.41 -10.12 -1.73
CA ASN A 181 20.51 -9.21 -2.00
C ASN A 181 20.51 -7.95 -1.14
N ILE A 182 19.32 -7.45 -0.75
CA ILE A 182 19.19 -6.11 -0.12
C ILE A 182 18.86 -6.14 1.37
N ALA A 183 18.35 -7.26 1.90
CA ALA A 183 17.88 -7.35 3.27
C ALA A 183 18.73 -8.31 4.12
N ASP A 184 19.27 -7.79 5.21
CA ASP A 184 20.10 -8.56 6.12
C ASP A 184 19.32 -9.72 6.76
N GLY A 185 19.87 -10.94 6.65
CA GLY A 185 19.30 -12.14 7.28
C GLY A 185 17.97 -12.61 6.69
N PHE A 186 17.63 -12.16 5.49
CA PHE A 186 16.46 -12.65 4.76
C PHE A 186 16.63 -14.12 4.37
N SER A 187 15.60 -14.94 4.58
CA SER A 187 15.53 -16.34 4.14
C SER A 187 14.10 -16.67 3.71
N GLU A 188 13.95 -17.24 2.52
CA GLU A 188 12.64 -17.61 1.97
C GLU A 188 11.84 -18.55 2.89
N SER A 189 12.51 -19.57 3.45
CA SER A 189 11.88 -20.61 4.29
C SER A 189 11.10 -20.05 5.48
N ASP A 190 11.40 -18.81 5.87
CA ASP A 190 10.82 -18.18 7.05
C ASP A 190 9.51 -17.43 6.76
N TRP A 191 9.01 -17.47 5.51
CA TRP A 191 7.87 -16.65 5.09
C TRP A 191 6.73 -17.47 4.52
N LYS A 192 5.55 -17.24 5.07
CA LYS A 192 4.28 -17.69 4.48
C LYS A 192 3.57 -16.51 3.82
N TYR A 193 2.69 -16.78 2.88
CA TYR A 193 1.82 -15.75 2.33
C TYR A 193 1.05 -15.03 3.45
N PHE A 194 1.04 -13.70 3.40
CA PHE A 194 0.54 -12.83 4.47
C PHE A 194 1.33 -12.84 5.78
N ASP A 195 2.57 -13.30 5.80
CA ASP A 195 3.49 -12.95 6.88
C ASP A 195 4.01 -11.52 6.69
N TRP A 196 4.26 -10.83 7.79
CA TRP A 196 5.04 -9.61 7.80
C TRP A 196 6.15 -9.69 8.83
N LYS A 197 7.26 -9.05 8.54
CA LYS A 197 8.41 -8.93 9.44
C LYS A 197 9.06 -7.57 9.30
N GLU A 198 9.84 -7.20 10.29
CA GLU A 198 10.77 -6.09 10.21
C GLU A 198 12.09 -6.62 9.65
N LEU A 199 12.49 -6.14 8.47
CA LEU A 199 13.78 -6.43 7.85
C LEU A 199 14.71 -5.24 7.99
N LYS A 200 16.01 -5.50 7.88
CA LYS A 200 17.04 -4.48 7.88
C LYS A 200 17.56 -4.26 6.46
N ILE A 201 17.34 -3.06 5.91
CA ILE A 201 17.82 -2.62 4.60
C ILE A 201 18.65 -1.34 4.82
N LEU A 202 19.90 -1.32 4.38
CA LEU A 202 20.84 -0.21 4.61
C LEU A 202 20.87 0.25 6.08
N ASP A 203 20.98 -0.69 7.00
CA ASP A 203 20.98 -0.44 8.45
C ASP A 203 19.67 0.15 9.04
N GLN A 204 18.61 0.25 8.24
CA GLN A 204 17.31 0.76 8.67
C GLN A 204 16.28 -0.37 8.74
N LYS A 205 15.47 -0.33 9.79
CA LYS A 205 14.36 -1.28 9.97
C LYS A 205 13.17 -0.87 9.14
N VAL A 206 12.74 -1.75 8.25
CA VAL A 206 11.60 -1.57 7.35
C VAL A 206 10.61 -2.71 7.54
N ILE A 207 9.32 -2.40 7.61
CA ILE A 207 8.28 -3.43 7.62
C ILE A 207 8.09 -3.94 6.20
N VAL A 208 8.12 -5.27 6.06
CA VAL A 208 7.91 -5.97 4.78
C VAL A 208 6.84 -7.02 4.99
N SER A 209 5.87 -7.12 4.08
CA SER A 209 4.91 -8.23 4.06
C SER A 209 5.05 -9.05 2.79
N ARG A 210 4.81 -10.37 2.89
CA ARG A 210 4.70 -11.26 1.75
C ARG A 210 3.28 -11.18 1.19
N SER A 211 3.03 -10.13 0.44
CA SER A 211 1.74 -9.80 -0.15
C SER A 211 1.92 -9.01 -1.45
N GLY A 212 0.82 -8.69 -2.12
CA GLY A 212 0.81 -7.90 -3.33
C GLY A 212 -0.49 -8.05 -4.10
N PHE A 213 -0.63 -7.30 -5.18
CA PHE A 213 -1.87 -7.19 -5.94
C PHE A 213 -1.78 -7.84 -7.34
N THR A 214 -0.97 -8.90 -7.50
CA THR A 214 -0.70 -9.54 -8.80
C THR A 214 -0.86 -11.04 -8.82
N ASN A 215 -1.00 -11.69 -7.65
CA ASN A 215 -0.88 -13.14 -7.48
C ASN A 215 0.48 -13.72 -7.93
N GLU A 216 1.46 -12.88 -8.19
CA GLU A 216 2.85 -13.30 -8.32
C GLU A 216 3.52 -13.33 -6.95
N LEU A 217 4.67 -13.99 -6.86
CA LEU A 217 5.53 -13.84 -5.71
C LEU A 217 5.86 -12.37 -5.53
N GLY A 218 5.63 -11.85 -4.33
CA GLY A 218 5.81 -10.42 -4.13
C GLY A 218 5.84 -9.99 -2.67
N TRP A 219 6.24 -8.74 -2.53
CA TRP A 219 6.53 -8.11 -1.26
C TRP A 219 6.01 -6.68 -1.27
N GLU A 220 5.42 -6.26 -0.15
CA GLU A 220 5.06 -4.88 0.11
C GLU A 220 6.00 -4.31 1.16
N ILE A 221 6.60 -3.18 0.86
CA ILE A 221 7.55 -2.47 1.72
C ILE A 221 6.84 -1.24 2.27
N TYR A 222 6.81 -1.11 3.59
CA TYR A 222 6.15 -0.04 4.31
C TYR A 222 7.20 0.94 4.84
N PHE A 223 7.33 2.08 4.18
CA PHE A 223 8.22 3.16 4.59
C PHE A 223 7.56 3.98 5.68
N ARG A 224 8.18 4.05 6.83
CA ARG A 224 7.75 4.83 7.98
C ARG A 224 8.41 6.21 7.98
N PRO A 225 7.86 7.22 8.72
CA PRO A 225 8.45 8.56 8.79
C PRO A 225 9.92 8.60 9.22
N GLU A 226 10.33 7.65 10.06
CA GLU A 226 11.72 7.53 10.52
C GLU A 226 12.68 6.92 9.49
N ASN A 227 12.17 6.39 8.37
CA ASN A 227 13.01 5.83 7.32
C ASN A 227 13.52 6.91 6.36
N GLU A 228 14.77 6.80 5.94
CA GLU A 228 15.29 7.53 4.79
C GLU A 228 14.75 6.90 3.49
N SER A 229 13.46 7.11 3.22
CA SER A 229 12.72 6.40 2.17
C SER A 229 13.37 6.55 0.80
N GLU A 230 13.90 7.75 0.46
CA GLU A 230 14.59 8.00 -0.80
C GLU A 230 15.82 7.09 -0.94
N LYS A 231 16.66 7.02 0.10
CA LYS A 231 17.89 6.22 0.10
C LYS A 231 17.61 4.73 -0.02
N ILE A 232 16.61 4.24 0.72
CA ILE A 232 16.19 2.83 0.65
C ILE A 232 15.58 2.53 -0.72
N GLY A 233 14.71 3.41 -1.22
CA GLY A 233 14.05 3.24 -2.53
C GLY A 233 15.03 3.26 -3.70
N ASP A 234 16.02 4.13 -3.68
CA ASP A 234 17.09 4.17 -4.68
C ASP A 234 17.92 2.89 -4.66
N TYR A 235 18.30 2.42 -3.48
CA TYR A 235 19.02 1.16 -3.33
C TYR A 235 18.24 -0.04 -3.85
N ILE A 236 16.94 -0.14 -3.53
CA ILE A 236 16.07 -1.17 -4.07
C ILE A 236 16.01 -1.11 -5.60
N LEU A 237 15.85 0.09 -6.16
CA LEU A 237 15.76 0.27 -7.61
C LEU A 237 17.08 -0.06 -8.31
N GLU A 238 18.21 0.34 -7.75
CA GLU A 238 19.55 0.04 -8.29
C GLU A 238 19.84 -1.45 -8.30
N GLU A 239 19.62 -2.13 -7.18
CA GLU A 239 19.83 -3.60 -7.08
C GLU A 239 18.82 -4.36 -7.93
N GLY A 240 17.57 -3.89 -7.97
CA GLY A 240 16.53 -4.47 -8.82
C GLY A 240 16.84 -4.37 -10.32
N LYS A 241 17.38 -3.24 -10.79
CA LYS A 241 17.81 -3.07 -12.19
C LYS A 241 18.85 -4.11 -12.62
N LYS A 242 19.71 -4.57 -11.72
CA LYS A 242 20.65 -5.67 -12.02
C LYS A 242 19.96 -7.00 -12.31
N LEU A 243 18.70 -7.14 -11.85
CA LEU A 243 17.83 -8.29 -12.09
C LEU A 243 16.78 -8.02 -13.21
N GLY A 244 16.90 -6.91 -13.94
CA GLY A 244 15.95 -6.51 -14.99
C GLY A 244 14.69 -5.82 -14.49
N MET A 245 14.66 -5.36 -13.24
CA MET A 245 13.50 -4.67 -12.67
C MET A 245 13.20 -3.36 -13.38
N ILE A 246 11.92 -3.12 -13.63
CA ILE A 246 11.40 -1.85 -14.13
C ILE A 246 10.37 -1.25 -13.18
N LEU A 247 10.21 0.07 -13.24
CA LEU A 247 9.07 0.76 -12.65
C LEU A 247 7.83 0.50 -13.51
N VAL A 248 6.67 0.29 -12.86
CA VAL A 248 5.43 0.03 -13.56
C VAL A 248 4.27 0.87 -13.05
N ALA A 249 3.38 1.21 -13.97
CA ALA A 249 2.13 1.91 -13.71
C ALA A 249 0.94 0.95 -13.54
N THR A 250 -0.24 1.50 -13.25
CA THR A 250 -1.50 0.77 -13.06
C THR A 250 -1.79 -0.32 -14.10
N PRO A 251 -1.60 -0.12 -15.42
CA PRO A 251 -1.89 -1.17 -16.41
C PRO A 251 -1.14 -2.47 -16.20
N GLY A 252 0.11 -2.42 -15.71
CA GLY A 252 0.90 -3.61 -15.42
C GLY A 252 0.30 -4.50 -14.31
N PHE A 253 -0.45 -3.90 -13.40
CA PHE A 253 -1.15 -4.61 -12.32
C PHE A 253 -2.57 -5.03 -12.70
N ARG A 254 -3.26 -4.24 -13.52
CA ARG A 254 -4.70 -4.41 -13.79
C ARG A 254 -5.04 -5.76 -14.39
N CYS A 255 -4.31 -6.23 -15.39
CA CYS A 255 -4.52 -7.56 -15.97
C CYS A 255 -4.21 -8.66 -14.95
N ARG A 256 -3.10 -8.52 -14.22
CA ARG A 256 -2.63 -9.52 -13.26
C ARG A 256 -3.64 -9.72 -12.12
N ARG A 257 -4.16 -8.64 -11.53
CA ARG A 257 -5.15 -8.76 -10.46
C ARG A 257 -6.45 -9.43 -10.93
N ILE A 258 -6.89 -9.14 -12.17
CA ILE A 258 -8.10 -9.75 -12.74
C ILE A 258 -7.89 -11.25 -12.93
N GLU A 259 -6.76 -11.68 -13.48
CA GLU A 259 -6.41 -13.10 -13.62
C GLU A 259 -6.34 -13.82 -12.27
N ALA A 260 -5.97 -13.10 -11.22
CA ALA A 260 -5.90 -13.61 -9.85
C ALA A 260 -7.26 -13.61 -9.12
N GLY A 261 -8.30 -12.99 -9.68
CA GLY A 261 -9.57 -12.77 -9.01
C GLY A 261 -9.51 -11.75 -7.86
N LEU A 262 -8.52 -10.86 -7.86
CA LEU A 262 -8.38 -9.81 -6.84
C LEU A 262 -9.28 -8.63 -7.18
N LEU A 263 -10.13 -8.25 -6.23
CA LEU A 263 -11.07 -7.16 -6.37
C LEU A 263 -10.38 -5.79 -6.29
N SER A 264 -10.96 -4.80 -6.95
CA SER A 264 -10.53 -3.40 -6.90
C SER A 264 -11.71 -2.50 -6.56
N ALA A 265 -11.58 -1.73 -5.50
CA ALA A 265 -12.57 -0.74 -5.09
C ALA A 265 -12.86 0.25 -6.23
N GLY A 266 -14.12 0.57 -6.44
CA GLY A 266 -14.58 1.47 -7.50
C GLY A 266 -14.67 0.84 -8.90
N GLN A 267 -14.02 -0.30 -9.13
CA GLN A 267 -14.07 -1.04 -10.42
C GLN A 267 -14.97 -2.27 -10.31
N ASP A 268 -14.71 -3.17 -9.37
CA ASP A 268 -15.44 -4.44 -9.24
C ASP A 268 -16.55 -4.34 -8.18
N PHE A 269 -16.39 -3.46 -7.22
CA PHE A 269 -17.41 -3.21 -6.20
C PHE A 269 -17.52 -1.73 -5.84
N THR A 270 -18.67 -1.35 -5.31
CA THR A 270 -18.98 0.00 -4.85
C THR A 270 -19.93 -0.09 -3.63
N LYS A 271 -20.32 1.05 -3.08
CA LYS A 271 -21.34 1.12 -2.02
C LYS A 271 -22.72 0.51 -2.39
N LYS A 272 -22.95 0.19 -3.67
CA LYS A 272 -24.18 -0.48 -4.15
C LYS A 272 -23.99 -2.00 -4.28
N THR A 273 -22.81 -2.51 -4.01
CA THR A 273 -22.45 -3.92 -4.17
C THR A 273 -22.21 -4.50 -2.77
N ASN A 274 -22.85 -5.63 -2.47
CA ASN A 274 -22.56 -6.36 -1.24
C ASN A 274 -21.49 -7.45 -1.48
N PRO A 275 -20.82 -7.95 -0.43
CA PRO A 275 -19.77 -8.96 -0.59
C PRO A 275 -20.22 -10.25 -1.29
N PHE A 276 -21.45 -10.67 -1.10
CA PHE A 276 -21.99 -11.88 -1.75
C PHE A 276 -22.24 -11.72 -3.26
N SER A 277 -22.28 -10.47 -3.74
CA SER A 277 -22.45 -10.18 -5.18
C SER A 277 -21.16 -10.29 -5.97
N VAL A 278 -20.00 -10.30 -5.28
CA VAL A 278 -18.67 -10.30 -5.91
C VAL A 278 -17.87 -11.58 -5.63
N GLY A 279 -18.42 -12.53 -4.90
CA GLY A 279 -17.84 -13.85 -4.64
C GLY A 279 -17.34 -14.09 -3.24
#